data_96cc35f4690282710933df2d2a8321d9
#
_entry.id   96cc35f4690282710933df2d2a8321d9
#
_cell.length_a   1.000
_cell.length_b   1.000
_cell.length_c   1.000
_cell.angle_alpha   90.00
_cell.angle_beta   90.00
_cell.angle_gamma   90.00
#
_symmetry.space_group_name_H-M   'P 1'
#
loop_
_entity.id
_entity.type
_entity.pdbx_description
1 polymer ?
#
loop_
_entity_poly.entity_id
_entity_poly.type
_entity_poly.pdbx_seq_one_letter_code
_entity_poly.pdbx_strand_id
1 'polypeptide(L)'
;MGSTKSVAIITGASQGIGRATAIRLARDFSAIVLAARNADALKEVASAVKTAGAEPLVCDLDLSKTGSAETVVNSTLNRFGRIDALLNIAGAVPQIDLFEMTDEQWQAGTELKLHGARRLTILAWEALKQSKGSVVFMSGSAALDPKPAFAAVAAINAAITALAKAFAEQGIRDGVQVNSIVPGPVMTGRRRSFMEKWAPAHDMSVEEAMREFPEKVGINRYGEPEEIADLLAFMVSPAAKWMTGTSVRMDGGEIKGI
;
A
#
# COMPACT_ATOMS: atom_id res chain seq x y z
N MET A 1 4.18 21.38 27.20
CA MET A 1 4.79 21.12 25.88
C MET A 1 3.71 20.54 25.01
N GLY A 2 3.27 21.26 23.96
CA GLY A 2 2.24 20.77 23.06
C GLY A 2 2.74 19.50 22.38
N SER A 3 1.94 18.43 22.43
CA SER A 3 2.20 17.19 21.69
C SER A 3 2.37 17.57 20.21
N THR A 4 3.57 17.35 19.66
CA THR A 4 3.81 17.52 18.23
C THR A 4 2.91 16.53 17.49
N LYS A 5 1.92 17.07 16.76
CA LYS A 5 0.94 16.24 16.03
C LYS A 5 1.66 15.41 14.97
N SER A 6 1.75 14.08 15.15
CA SER A 6 2.30 13.17 14.13
C SER A 6 1.31 12.98 12.96
N VAL A 7 1.82 12.91 11.74
CA VAL A 7 1.04 12.87 10.50
C VAL A 7 1.44 11.69 9.62
N ALA A 8 0.47 10.86 9.23
CA ALA A 8 0.69 9.78 8.28
C ALA A 8 -0.10 10.01 6.97
N ILE A 9 0.56 9.81 5.83
CA ILE A 9 -0.08 9.81 4.50
C ILE A 9 -0.31 8.35 4.08
N ILE A 10 -1.54 8.04 3.69
CA ILE A 10 -1.93 6.71 3.24
C ILE A 10 -2.54 6.80 1.85
N THR A 11 -1.91 6.15 0.88
CA THR A 11 -2.42 6.07 -0.48
C THR A 11 -3.28 4.82 -0.67
N GLY A 12 -4.28 4.87 -1.57
CA GLY A 12 -5.25 3.79 -1.73
C GLY A 12 -6.18 3.63 -0.52
N ALA A 13 -6.40 4.72 0.23
CA ALA A 13 -7.08 4.72 1.51
C ALA A 13 -8.59 4.44 1.46
N SER A 14 -9.22 4.42 0.27
CA SER A 14 -10.68 4.30 0.14
C SER A 14 -11.23 2.91 0.42
N GLN A 15 -10.42 1.84 0.36
CA GLN A 15 -10.89 0.46 0.52
C GLN A 15 -9.77 -0.51 0.92
N GLY A 16 -10.13 -1.74 1.27
CA GLY A 16 -9.21 -2.86 1.51
C GLY A 16 -8.13 -2.52 2.52
N ILE A 17 -6.88 -2.91 2.21
CA ILE A 17 -5.73 -2.70 3.10
C ILE A 17 -5.52 -1.22 3.44
N GLY A 18 -5.65 -0.31 2.45
CA GLY A 18 -5.46 1.13 2.69
C GLY A 18 -6.48 1.70 3.68
N ARG A 19 -7.76 1.30 3.57
CA ARG A 19 -8.82 1.68 4.52
C ARG A 19 -8.53 1.14 5.92
N ALA A 20 -8.22 -0.15 6.04
CA ALA A 20 -7.89 -0.77 7.32
C ALA A 20 -6.68 -0.09 7.98
N THR A 21 -5.63 0.19 7.18
CA THR A 21 -4.43 0.90 7.65
C THR A 21 -4.74 2.31 8.14
N ALA A 22 -5.59 3.05 7.44
CA ALA A 22 -5.98 4.40 7.83
C ALA A 22 -6.67 4.42 9.20
N ILE A 23 -7.62 3.51 9.42
CA ILE A 23 -8.34 3.38 10.68
C ILE A 23 -7.41 2.88 11.80
N ARG A 24 -6.51 1.94 11.50
CA ARG A 24 -5.55 1.40 12.47
C ARG A 24 -4.57 2.48 12.95
N LEU A 25 -3.97 3.22 12.01
CA LEU A 25 -2.99 4.26 12.33
C LEU A 25 -3.61 5.51 12.99
N ALA A 26 -4.91 5.71 12.89
CA ALA A 26 -5.61 6.78 13.58
C ALA A 26 -5.53 6.69 15.12
N ARG A 27 -5.11 5.53 15.66
CA ARG A 27 -4.86 5.34 17.09
C ARG A 27 -3.46 5.79 17.52
N ASP A 28 -2.52 5.88 16.56
CA ASP A 28 -1.10 6.12 16.83
C ASP A 28 -0.64 7.50 16.31
N PHE A 29 -1.35 8.04 15.30
CA PHE A 29 -1.06 9.33 14.67
C PHE A 29 -2.14 10.36 14.99
N SER A 30 -1.74 11.61 15.16
CA SER A 30 -2.68 12.72 15.40
C SER A 30 -3.47 13.13 14.15
N ALA A 31 -2.92 12.89 12.96
CA ALA A 31 -3.58 13.17 11.70
C ALA A 31 -3.29 12.10 10.64
N ILE A 32 -4.30 11.81 9.83
CA ILE A 32 -4.24 10.84 8.73
C ILE A 32 -4.66 11.52 7.42
N VAL A 33 -3.77 11.53 6.45
CA VAL A 33 -4.04 11.99 5.08
C VAL A 33 -4.47 10.81 4.22
N LEU A 34 -5.65 10.90 3.64
CA LEU A 34 -6.34 9.85 2.90
C LEU A 34 -6.31 10.17 1.41
N ALA A 35 -5.45 9.50 0.63
CA ALA A 35 -5.32 9.74 -0.80
C ALA A 35 -5.89 8.57 -1.63
N ALA A 36 -6.93 8.84 -2.42
CA ALA A 36 -7.52 7.89 -3.39
C ALA A 36 -8.48 8.63 -4.34
N ARG A 37 -9.04 7.92 -5.34
CA ARG A 37 -9.91 8.50 -6.37
C ARG A 37 -11.39 8.58 -5.99
N ASN A 38 -11.85 7.76 -5.06
CA ASN A 38 -13.26 7.67 -4.70
C ASN A 38 -13.55 8.59 -3.51
N ALA A 39 -14.07 9.79 -3.80
CA ALA A 39 -14.37 10.82 -2.81
C ALA A 39 -15.36 10.36 -1.74
N ASP A 40 -16.41 9.61 -2.12
CA ASP A 40 -17.44 9.20 -1.16
C ASP A 40 -16.92 8.12 -0.20
N ALA A 41 -16.23 7.11 -0.72
CA ALA A 41 -15.56 6.13 0.13
C ALA A 41 -14.50 6.77 1.04
N LEU A 42 -13.78 7.81 0.58
CA LEU A 42 -12.85 8.56 1.44
C LEU A 42 -13.56 9.32 2.57
N LYS A 43 -14.77 9.87 2.34
CA LYS A 43 -15.57 10.52 3.40
C LYS A 43 -15.97 9.54 4.50
N GLU A 44 -16.35 8.31 4.12
CA GLU A 44 -16.67 7.25 5.09
C GLU A 44 -15.43 6.89 5.92
N VAL A 45 -14.28 6.71 5.27
CA VAL A 45 -13.01 6.42 5.96
C VAL A 45 -12.58 7.59 6.86
N ALA A 46 -12.75 8.82 6.40
CA ALA A 46 -12.47 10.02 7.20
C ALA A 46 -13.33 10.07 8.48
N SER A 47 -14.60 9.70 8.39
CA SER A 47 -15.47 9.58 9.58
C SER A 47 -14.94 8.52 10.55
N ALA A 48 -14.53 7.34 10.05
CA ALA A 48 -13.97 6.28 10.88
C ALA A 48 -12.63 6.68 11.52
N VAL A 49 -11.75 7.36 10.78
CA VAL A 49 -10.48 7.91 11.28
C VAL A 49 -10.73 8.92 12.40
N LYS A 50 -11.71 9.82 12.22
CA LYS A 50 -12.10 10.80 13.27
C LYS A 50 -12.63 10.10 14.51
N THR A 51 -13.45 9.08 14.36
CA THR A 51 -13.97 8.27 15.49
C THR A 51 -12.84 7.55 16.22
N ALA A 52 -11.80 7.10 15.50
CA ALA A 52 -10.63 6.45 16.07
C ALA A 52 -9.65 7.43 16.75
N GLY A 53 -9.84 8.75 16.65
CA GLY A 53 -9.11 9.77 17.40
C GLY A 53 -8.17 10.65 16.62
N ALA A 54 -8.02 10.49 15.30
CA ALA A 54 -7.15 11.30 14.46
C ALA A 54 -7.92 12.33 13.61
N GLU A 55 -7.24 13.42 13.24
CA GLU A 55 -7.76 14.41 12.30
C GLU A 55 -7.58 13.91 10.86
N PRO A 56 -8.66 13.69 10.08
CA PRO A 56 -8.53 13.27 8.69
C PRO A 56 -8.30 14.47 7.75
N LEU A 57 -7.46 14.28 6.71
CA LEU A 57 -7.39 15.14 5.54
C LEU A 57 -7.65 14.30 4.29
N VAL A 58 -8.71 14.64 3.54
CA VAL A 58 -9.08 13.92 2.32
C VAL A 58 -8.43 14.58 1.10
N CYS A 59 -7.76 13.76 0.28
CA CYS A 59 -7.18 14.09 -1.02
C CYS A 59 -7.79 13.17 -2.08
N ASP A 60 -8.90 13.58 -2.68
CA ASP A 60 -9.58 12.85 -3.76
C ASP A 60 -8.92 13.14 -5.11
N LEU A 61 -7.96 12.30 -5.48
CA LEU A 61 -7.14 12.47 -6.67
C LEU A 61 -6.60 11.14 -7.21
N ASP A 62 -6.13 11.17 -8.45
CA ASP A 62 -5.49 10.02 -9.10
C ASP A 62 -3.97 10.17 -9.11
N LEU A 63 -3.29 9.37 -8.30
CA LEU A 63 -1.82 9.39 -8.19
C LEU A 63 -1.08 8.94 -9.47
N SER A 64 -1.77 8.41 -10.48
CA SER A 64 -1.18 8.19 -11.80
C SER A 64 -0.95 9.50 -12.57
N LYS A 65 -1.63 10.59 -12.18
CA LYS A 65 -1.54 11.88 -12.86
C LYS A 65 -0.37 12.71 -12.32
N THR A 66 0.33 13.37 -13.25
CA THR A 66 1.36 14.35 -12.91
C THR A 66 0.76 15.49 -12.08
N GLY A 67 1.45 15.90 -11.02
CA GLY A 67 0.96 16.94 -10.09
C GLY A 67 0.14 16.41 -8.90
N SER A 68 -0.48 15.23 -8.99
CA SER A 68 -1.26 14.69 -7.87
C SER A 68 -0.42 14.46 -6.61
N ALA A 69 0.79 13.95 -6.76
CA ALA A 69 1.71 13.75 -5.64
C ALA A 69 2.09 15.09 -4.97
N GLU A 70 2.31 16.14 -5.76
CA GLU A 70 2.57 17.49 -5.27
C GLU A 70 1.37 18.05 -4.49
N THR A 71 0.16 17.85 -5.00
CA THR A 71 -1.08 18.25 -4.32
C THR A 71 -1.20 17.60 -2.94
N VAL A 72 -0.94 16.28 -2.81
CA VAL A 72 -0.98 15.58 -1.53
C VAL A 72 0.03 16.16 -0.54
N VAL A 73 1.28 16.32 -0.97
CA VAL A 73 2.35 16.82 -0.09
C VAL A 73 2.07 18.25 0.35
N ASN A 74 1.73 19.15 -0.60
CA ASN A 74 1.46 20.55 -0.30
C ASN A 74 0.24 20.71 0.63
N SER A 75 -0.85 19.99 0.37
CA SER A 75 -2.03 20.00 1.25
C SER A 75 -1.70 19.52 2.65
N THR A 76 -0.86 18.48 2.76
CA THR A 76 -0.42 17.96 4.06
C THR A 76 0.44 18.97 4.81
N LEU A 77 1.43 19.55 4.16
CA LEU A 77 2.34 20.51 4.77
C LEU A 77 1.63 21.83 5.12
N ASN A 78 0.75 22.32 4.25
CA ASN A 78 -0.06 23.51 4.53
C ASN A 78 -0.98 23.33 5.73
N ARG A 79 -1.54 22.12 5.93
CA ARG A 79 -2.48 21.84 7.03
C ARG A 79 -1.78 21.50 8.33
N PHE A 80 -0.70 20.70 8.27
CA PHE A 80 -0.09 20.10 9.47
C PHE A 80 1.37 20.46 9.68
N GLY A 81 2.06 21.00 8.67
CA GLY A 81 3.45 21.43 8.73
C GLY A 81 4.49 20.30 8.79
N ARG A 82 4.07 19.02 8.67
CA ARG A 82 4.97 17.87 8.82
C ARG A 82 4.42 16.60 8.17
N ILE A 83 5.33 15.64 7.94
CA ILE A 83 5.01 14.27 7.50
C ILE A 83 5.90 13.32 8.30
N ASP A 84 5.32 12.38 9.04
CA ASP A 84 6.05 11.42 9.89
C ASP A 84 6.04 10.01 9.30
N ALA A 85 5.00 9.66 8.55
CA ALA A 85 4.93 8.38 7.85
C ALA A 85 4.29 8.54 6.46
N LEU A 86 4.79 7.78 5.50
CA LEU A 86 4.22 7.64 4.17
C LEU A 86 4.02 6.16 3.83
N LEU A 87 2.76 5.75 3.63
CA LEU A 87 2.41 4.39 3.27
C LEU A 87 1.90 4.36 1.81
N ASN A 88 2.76 3.90 0.92
CA ASN A 88 2.47 3.75 -0.51
C ASN A 88 1.72 2.43 -0.76
N ILE A 89 0.40 2.43 -0.56
CA ILE A 89 -0.47 1.25 -0.67
C ILE A 89 -1.22 1.23 -2.01
N ALA A 90 -1.46 2.39 -2.63
CA ALA A 90 -2.18 2.50 -3.88
C ALA A 90 -1.60 1.59 -4.97
N GLY A 91 -2.46 0.82 -5.61
CA GLY A 91 -2.07 -0.03 -6.73
C GLY A 91 -3.28 -0.69 -7.38
N ALA A 92 -3.35 -0.62 -8.69
CA ALA A 92 -4.40 -1.21 -9.51
C ALA A 92 -3.79 -1.81 -10.79
N VAL A 93 -2.74 -2.63 -10.62
CA VAL A 93 -2.13 -3.33 -11.75
C VAL A 93 -3.12 -4.38 -12.26
N PRO A 94 -3.47 -4.40 -13.56
CA PRO A 94 -4.35 -5.40 -14.12
C PRO A 94 -3.79 -6.82 -13.96
N GLN A 95 -4.67 -7.78 -13.76
CA GLN A 95 -4.37 -9.22 -13.71
C GLN A 95 -4.80 -9.83 -15.03
N ILE A 96 -3.92 -9.81 -16.00
CA ILE A 96 -4.15 -10.23 -17.40
C ILE A 96 -2.97 -11.10 -17.79
N ASP A 97 -3.22 -12.13 -18.60
CA ASP A 97 -2.16 -13.02 -19.10
C ASP A 97 -1.08 -12.23 -19.84
N LEU A 98 0.16 -12.70 -19.76
CA LEU A 98 1.33 -12.05 -20.32
C LEU A 98 1.19 -11.73 -21.83
N PHE A 99 0.54 -12.64 -22.59
CA PHE A 99 0.38 -12.50 -24.05
C PHE A 99 -0.87 -11.70 -24.46
N GLU A 100 -1.76 -11.38 -23.51
CA GLU A 100 -3.00 -10.65 -23.75
C GLU A 100 -2.93 -9.18 -23.28
N MET A 101 -1.94 -8.85 -22.44
CA MET A 101 -1.81 -7.53 -21.87
C MET A 101 -1.30 -6.51 -22.89
N THR A 102 -2.02 -5.39 -23.03
CA THR A 102 -1.59 -4.27 -23.90
C THR A 102 -0.59 -3.36 -23.20
N ASP A 103 0.17 -2.59 -24.00
CA ASP A 103 1.12 -1.60 -23.48
C ASP A 103 0.45 -0.53 -22.63
N GLU A 104 -0.76 -0.09 -22.99
CA GLU A 104 -1.55 0.89 -22.22
C GLU A 104 -1.95 0.35 -20.84
N GLN A 105 -2.33 -0.92 -20.77
CA GLN A 105 -2.67 -1.58 -19.50
C GLN A 105 -1.44 -1.72 -18.60
N TRP A 106 -0.32 -2.10 -19.19
CA TRP A 106 0.97 -2.17 -18.51
C TRP A 106 1.39 -0.79 -17.98
N GLN A 107 1.32 0.23 -18.83
CA GLN A 107 1.68 1.60 -18.46
C GLN A 107 0.77 2.15 -17.35
N ALA A 108 -0.53 1.92 -17.43
CA ALA A 108 -1.48 2.38 -16.40
C ALA A 108 -1.16 1.80 -15.01
N GLY A 109 -0.80 0.51 -14.93
CA GLY A 109 -0.36 -0.14 -13.70
C GLY A 109 0.94 0.45 -13.16
N THR A 110 1.91 0.69 -14.05
CA THR A 110 3.22 1.27 -13.74
C THR A 110 3.10 2.72 -13.26
N GLU A 111 2.30 3.54 -13.95
CA GLU A 111 2.09 4.95 -13.59
C GLU A 111 1.50 5.11 -12.19
N LEU A 112 0.48 4.32 -11.85
CA LEU A 112 -0.13 4.41 -10.52
C LEU A 112 0.79 3.84 -9.44
N LYS A 113 1.21 2.58 -9.58
CA LYS A 113 1.84 1.85 -8.48
C LYS A 113 3.32 2.18 -8.30
N LEU A 114 4.08 2.31 -9.39
CA LEU A 114 5.51 2.57 -9.33
C LEU A 114 5.81 4.08 -9.37
N HIS A 115 5.36 4.76 -10.41
CA HIS A 115 5.68 6.18 -10.58
C HIS A 115 4.95 7.08 -9.58
N GLY A 116 3.69 6.78 -9.25
CA GLY A 116 2.93 7.50 -8.22
C GLY A 116 3.61 7.42 -6.86
N ALA A 117 3.98 6.23 -6.41
CA ALA A 117 4.69 6.01 -5.15
C ALA A 117 6.07 6.69 -5.14
N ARG A 118 6.84 6.60 -6.24
CA ARG A 118 8.15 7.24 -6.38
C ARG A 118 8.04 8.77 -6.29
N ARG A 119 7.13 9.39 -7.06
CA ARG A 119 6.92 10.84 -7.06
C ARG A 119 6.55 11.35 -5.67
N LEU A 120 5.59 10.68 -5.04
CA LEU A 120 5.11 11.06 -3.70
C LEU A 120 6.22 10.96 -2.66
N THR A 121 7.03 9.88 -2.70
CA THR A 121 8.15 9.70 -1.77
C THR A 121 9.23 10.77 -1.97
N ILE A 122 9.59 11.11 -3.22
CA ILE A 122 10.57 12.16 -3.50
C ILE A 122 10.08 13.51 -2.96
N LEU A 123 8.83 13.88 -3.23
CA LEU A 123 8.27 15.16 -2.80
C LEU A 123 8.09 15.26 -1.28
N ALA A 124 7.81 14.15 -0.60
CA ALA A 124 7.71 14.11 0.85
C ALA A 124 9.07 14.02 1.57
N TRP A 125 10.18 13.78 0.84
CA TRP A 125 11.45 13.36 1.42
C TRP A 125 12.03 14.35 2.43
N GLU A 126 12.00 15.64 2.13
CA GLU A 126 12.55 16.65 3.02
C GLU A 126 11.76 16.75 4.34
N ALA A 127 10.44 16.66 4.28
CA ALA A 127 9.61 16.62 5.49
C ALA A 127 9.85 15.33 6.32
N LEU A 128 10.04 14.20 5.63
CA LEU A 128 10.38 12.93 6.28
C LEU A 128 11.78 12.97 6.94
N LYS A 129 12.76 13.65 6.35
CA LYS A 129 14.07 13.88 6.99
C LYS A 129 13.93 14.68 8.28
N GLN A 130 13.19 15.78 8.24
CA GLN A 130 12.98 16.64 9.40
C GLN A 130 12.30 15.92 10.56
N SER A 131 11.38 15.02 10.26
CA SER A 131 10.65 14.23 11.26
C SER A 131 11.38 12.95 11.68
N LYS A 132 12.46 12.54 11.00
CA LYS A 132 13.06 11.21 11.06
C LYS A 132 12.00 10.13 10.81
N GLY A 133 11.22 10.34 9.78
CA GLY A 133 9.99 9.60 9.46
C GLY A 133 10.23 8.21 8.90
N SER A 134 9.13 7.58 8.49
CA SER A 134 9.12 6.22 7.95
C SER A 134 8.38 6.16 6.62
N VAL A 135 8.87 5.37 5.67
CA VAL A 135 8.20 5.08 4.41
C VAL A 135 8.01 3.58 4.27
N VAL A 136 6.80 3.15 3.89
CA VAL A 136 6.53 1.76 3.55
C VAL A 136 5.95 1.67 2.15
N PHE A 137 6.51 0.77 1.34
CA PHE A 137 6.03 0.46 0.01
C PHE A 137 5.27 -0.87 0.00
N MET A 138 4.10 -0.91 -0.63
CA MET A 138 3.30 -2.12 -0.81
C MET A 138 3.71 -2.85 -2.08
N SER A 139 4.43 -3.97 -1.95
CA SER A 139 4.72 -4.92 -3.01
C SER A 139 3.61 -6.01 -3.10
N GLY A 140 3.96 -7.28 -3.13
CA GLY A 140 3.07 -8.44 -3.09
C GLY A 140 3.80 -9.71 -3.48
N SER A 141 3.28 -10.87 -3.06
CA SER A 141 3.89 -12.20 -3.22
C SER A 141 4.25 -12.56 -4.67
N ALA A 142 3.49 -12.04 -5.65
CA ALA A 142 3.79 -12.23 -7.07
C ALA A 142 5.19 -11.74 -7.48
N ALA A 143 5.83 -10.82 -6.71
CA ALA A 143 7.22 -10.42 -6.96
C ALA A 143 8.22 -11.56 -6.73
N LEU A 144 7.87 -12.52 -5.87
CA LEU A 144 8.73 -13.63 -5.46
C LEU A 144 8.39 -14.94 -6.19
N ASP A 145 7.15 -15.10 -6.64
CA ASP A 145 6.67 -16.24 -7.41
C ASP A 145 5.81 -15.76 -8.61
N PRO A 146 6.46 -15.27 -9.69
CA PRO A 146 5.77 -14.73 -10.85
C PRO A 146 5.04 -15.82 -11.64
N LYS A 147 3.79 -15.54 -12.03
CA LYS A 147 2.97 -16.41 -12.89
C LYS A 147 2.55 -15.63 -14.15
N PRO A 148 2.31 -16.28 -15.31
CA PRO A 148 1.92 -15.60 -16.55
C PRO A 148 0.71 -14.68 -16.38
N ALA A 149 -0.35 -15.14 -15.71
CA ALA A 149 -1.56 -14.36 -15.43
C ALA A 149 -1.34 -13.14 -14.51
N PHE A 150 -0.17 -13.04 -13.88
CA PHE A 150 0.22 -11.95 -12.98
C PHE A 150 1.53 -11.27 -13.38
N ALA A 151 1.97 -11.41 -14.63
CA ALA A 151 3.29 -10.97 -15.06
C ALA A 151 3.56 -9.48 -14.78
N ALA A 152 2.63 -8.59 -15.14
CA ALA A 152 2.76 -7.17 -14.85
C ALA A 152 2.70 -6.88 -13.35
N VAL A 153 1.84 -7.58 -12.60
CA VAL A 153 1.78 -7.46 -11.14
C VAL A 153 3.12 -7.85 -10.52
N ALA A 154 3.69 -8.96 -10.98
CA ALA A 154 4.99 -9.47 -10.52
C ALA A 154 6.14 -8.49 -10.81
N ALA A 155 6.27 -8.05 -12.06
CA ALA A 155 7.33 -7.15 -12.48
C ALA A 155 7.25 -5.79 -11.74
N ILE A 156 6.06 -5.20 -11.64
CA ILE A 156 5.89 -3.93 -10.95
C ILE A 156 6.12 -4.08 -9.43
N ASN A 157 5.69 -5.18 -8.82
CA ASN A 157 5.96 -5.47 -7.41
C ASN A 157 7.47 -5.66 -7.13
N ALA A 158 8.19 -6.37 -8.01
CA ALA A 158 9.63 -6.51 -7.92
C ALA A 158 10.34 -5.15 -8.06
N ALA A 159 9.91 -4.31 -9.00
CA ALA A 159 10.41 -2.95 -9.16
C ALA A 159 10.16 -2.09 -7.90
N ILE A 160 9.00 -2.21 -7.26
CA ILE A 160 8.68 -1.53 -5.98
C ILE A 160 9.64 -1.99 -4.87
N THR A 161 9.92 -3.28 -4.77
CA THR A 161 10.86 -3.81 -3.76
C THR A 161 12.27 -3.25 -3.96
N ALA A 162 12.75 -3.25 -5.22
CA ALA A 162 14.05 -2.68 -5.57
C ALA A 162 14.10 -1.15 -5.30
N LEU A 163 13.04 -0.43 -5.65
CA LEU A 163 12.91 1.01 -5.41
C LEU A 163 12.92 1.33 -3.91
N ALA A 164 12.19 0.56 -3.09
CA ALA A 164 12.19 0.71 -1.64
C ALA A 164 13.59 0.51 -1.04
N LYS A 165 14.35 -0.48 -1.54
CA LYS A 165 15.74 -0.70 -1.13
C LYS A 165 16.63 0.48 -1.50
N ALA A 166 16.51 1.05 -2.70
CA ALA A 166 17.26 2.22 -3.11
C ALA A 166 16.97 3.45 -2.23
N PHE A 167 15.69 3.70 -1.90
CA PHE A 167 15.33 4.74 -0.94
C PHE A 167 15.86 4.47 0.47
N ALA A 168 15.92 3.21 0.90
CA ALA A 168 16.48 2.86 2.21
C ALA A 168 17.98 3.19 2.31
N GLU A 169 18.76 2.95 1.26
CA GLU A 169 20.20 3.31 1.22
C GLU A 169 20.39 4.84 1.35
N GLN A 170 19.53 5.64 0.72
CA GLN A 170 19.52 7.09 0.95
C GLN A 170 19.04 7.43 2.36
N GLY A 171 18.00 6.72 2.83
CA GLY A 171 17.38 6.95 4.14
C GLY A 171 18.32 6.73 5.31
N ILE A 172 19.29 5.81 5.21
CA ILE A 172 20.34 5.60 6.23
C ILE A 172 21.10 6.90 6.48
N ARG A 173 21.43 7.65 5.44
CA ARG A 173 22.15 8.94 5.56
C ARG A 173 21.26 10.07 6.07
N ASP A 174 19.99 10.04 5.67
CA ASP A 174 19.03 11.12 5.94
C ASP A 174 18.22 10.91 7.23
N GLY A 175 18.34 9.77 7.89
CA GLY A 175 17.58 9.41 9.08
C GLY A 175 16.13 9.01 8.79
N VAL A 176 15.82 8.64 7.53
CA VAL A 176 14.49 8.17 7.09
C VAL A 176 14.48 6.65 7.03
N GLN A 177 13.57 6.02 7.75
CA GLN A 177 13.37 4.57 7.69
C GLN A 177 12.56 4.21 6.44
N VAL A 178 13.04 3.25 5.64
CA VAL A 178 12.32 2.81 4.43
C VAL A 178 12.30 1.29 4.36
N ASN A 179 11.11 0.72 4.20
CA ASN A 179 10.90 -0.72 4.06
C ASN A 179 9.83 -1.02 2.99
N SER A 180 9.70 -2.27 2.60
CA SER A 180 8.56 -2.77 1.83
C SER A 180 7.86 -3.92 2.56
N ILE A 181 6.58 -4.10 2.24
CA ILE A 181 5.79 -5.27 2.67
C ILE A 181 5.43 -6.09 1.44
N VAL A 182 5.43 -7.41 1.60
CA VAL A 182 5.10 -8.40 0.56
C VAL A 182 3.93 -9.25 1.06
N PRO A 183 2.68 -8.75 0.96
CA PRO A 183 1.51 -9.52 1.34
C PRO A 183 1.21 -10.63 0.32
N GLY A 184 0.68 -11.73 0.83
CA GLY A 184 0.04 -12.78 0.03
C GLY A 184 -1.41 -12.47 -0.32
N PRO A 185 -2.26 -13.52 -0.51
CA PRO A 185 -3.68 -13.37 -0.78
C PRO A 185 -4.43 -12.80 0.43
N VAL A 186 -4.88 -11.55 0.34
CA VAL A 186 -5.67 -10.85 1.37
C VAL A 186 -7.12 -10.71 0.89
N MET A 187 -8.09 -10.96 1.79
CA MET A 187 -9.51 -10.83 1.51
C MET A 187 -9.93 -9.36 1.37
N THR A 188 -10.01 -8.90 0.15
CA THR A 188 -10.39 -7.53 -0.23
C THR A 188 -11.42 -7.57 -1.34
N GLY A 189 -12.10 -6.45 -1.61
CA GLY A 189 -12.95 -6.32 -2.79
C GLY A 189 -12.23 -6.66 -4.10
N ARG A 190 -10.93 -6.30 -4.20
CA ARG A 190 -10.09 -6.67 -5.36
C ARG A 190 -9.93 -8.19 -5.48
N ARG A 191 -9.77 -8.91 -4.37
CA ARG A 191 -9.68 -10.38 -4.39
C ARG A 191 -11.00 -10.99 -4.85
N ARG A 192 -12.12 -10.51 -4.36
CA ARG A 192 -13.45 -10.95 -4.81
C ARG A 192 -13.63 -10.72 -6.32
N SER A 193 -13.32 -9.52 -6.82
CA SER A 193 -13.41 -9.22 -8.26
C SER A 193 -12.47 -10.07 -9.13
N PHE A 194 -11.33 -10.49 -8.59
CA PHE A 194 -10.50 -11.48 -9.27
C PHE A 194 -11.19 -12.85 -9.33
N MET A 195 -11.79 -13.32 -8.23
CA MET A 195 -12.49 -14.60 -8.21
C MET A 195 -13.72 -14.62 -9.11
N GLU A 196 -14.44 -13.51 -9.22
CA GLU A 196 -15.57 -13.35 -10.16
C GLU A 196 -15.17 -13.59 -11.63
N LYS A 197 -13.93 -13.30 -11.99
CA LYS A 197 -13.38 -13.55 -13.33
C LYS A 197 -12.74 -14.93 -13.44
N TRP A 198 -12.10 -15.41 -12.39
CA TRP A 198 -11.35 -16.66 -12.38
C TRP A 198 -12.26 -17.89 -12.26
N ALA A 199 -13.30 -17.84 -11.46
CA ALA A 199 -14.17 -18.98 -11.17
C ALA A 199 -14.87 -19.55 -12.42
N PRO A 200 -15.48 -18.74 -13.33
CA PRO A 200 -16.09 -19.27 -14.53
C PRO A 200 -15.12 -20.01 -15.47
N ALA A 201 -13.86 -19.58 -15.52
CA ALA A 201 -12.81 -20.22 -16.33
C ALA A 201 -12.37 -21.58 -15.77
N HIS A 202 -12.85 -21.96 -14.57
CA HIS A 202 -12.53 -23.21 -13.90
C HIS A 202 -13.78 -24.00 -13.52
N ASP A 203 -14.93 -23.72 -14.19
CA ASP A 203 -16.22 -24.39 -13.98
C ASP A 203 -16.69 -24.39 -12.51
N MET A 204 -16.46 -23.29 -11.79
CA MET A 204 -16.76 -23.13 -10.37
C MET A 204 -17.66 -21.91 -10.12
N SER A 205 -18.45 -21.95 -9.04
CA SER A 205 -19.05 -20.72 -8.48
C SER A 205 -17.97 -19.86 -7.80
N VAL A 206 -18.26 -18.55 -7.63
CA VAL A 206 -17.33 -17.64 -6.94
C VAL A 206 -17.09 -18.08 -5.50
N GLU A 207 -18.13 -18.56 -4.82
CA GLU A 207 -18.06 -19.05 -3.45
C GLU A 207 -17.18 -20.29 -3.31
N GLU A 208 -17.28 -21.23 -4.26
CA GLU A 208 -16.40 -22.40 -4.33
C GLU A 208 -14.96 -22.00 -4.60
N ALA A 209 -14.74 -21.15 -5.59
CA ALA A 209 -13.41 -20.64 -5.93
C ALA A 209 -12.75 -19.93 -4.74
N MET A 210 -13.52 -19.09 -4.01
CA MET A 210 -13.02 -18.42 -2.81
C MET A 210 -12.69 -19.40 -1.68
N ARG A 211 -13.44 -20.49 -1.53
CA ARG A 211 -13.18 -21.50 -0.51
C ARG A 211 -11.95 -22.35 -0.83
N GLU A 212 -11.78 -22.74 -2.11
CA GLU A 212 -10.73 -23.68 -2.53
C GLU A 212 -9.40 -23.01 -2.89
N PHE A 213 -9.41 -21.74 -3.26
CA PHE A 213 -8.20 -21.03 -3.67
C PHE A 213 -7.09 -21.06 -2.61
N PRO A 214 -7.34 -20.85 -1.31
CA PRO A 214 -6.31 -20.95 -0.29
C PRO A 214 -5.54 -22.27 -0.33
N GLU A 215 -6.24 -23.41 -0.41
CA GLU A 215 -5.62 -24.71 -0.49
C GLU A 215 -4.78 -24.87 -1.78
N LYS A 216 -5.30 -24.40 -2.93
CA LYS A 216 -4.59 -24.45 -4.22
C LYS A 216 -3.26 -23.66 -4.22
N VAL A 217 -3.17 -22.60 -3.45
CA VAL A 217 -1.91 -21.83 -3.29
C VAL A 217 -1.13 -22.19 -2.04
N GLY A 218 -1.57 -23.22 -1.30
CA GLY A 218 -0.85 -23.81 -0.17
C GLY A 218 -0.87 -22.97 1.11
N ILE A 219 -1.95 -22.21 1.34
CA ILE A 219 -2.23 -21.48 2.59
C ILE A 219 -3.51 -22.03 3.23
N ASN A 220 -3.69 -21.82 4.52
CA ASN A 220 -4.87 -22.33 5.24
C ASN A 220 -6.09 -21.39 5.12
N ARG A 221 -5.89 -20.11 4.88
CA ARG A 221 -6.92 -19.08 4.69
C ARG A 221 -6.35 -17.85 4.00
N TYR A 222 -7.21 -16.96 3.57
CA TYR A 222 -6.81 -15.60 3.23
C TYR A 222 -6.34 -14.82 4.47
N GLY A 223 -5.41 -13.89 4.27
CA GLY A 223 -5.16 -12.84 5.25
C GLY A 223 -6.30 -11.82 5.27
N GLU A 224 -6.48 -11.11 6.38
CA GLU A 224 -7.42 -10.01 6.51
C GLU A 224 -6.70 -8.65 6.33
N PRO A 225 -7.38 -7.62 5.79
CA PRO A 225 -6.80 -6.28 5.67
C PRO A 225 -6.28 -5.72 7.00
N GLU A 226 -6.93 -6.06 8.10
CA GLU A 226 -6.59 -5.63 9.45
C GLU A 226 -5.26 -6.23 9.92
N GLU A 227 -4.95 -7.47 9.56
CA GLU A 227 -3.66 -8.11 9.88
C GLU A 227 -2.50 -7.38 9.19
N ILE A 228 -2.70 -7.00 7.91
CA ILE A 228 -1.71 -6.20 7.18
C ILE A 228 -1.59 -4.80 7.79
N ALA A 229 -2.69 -4.19 8.21
CA ALA A 229 -2.69 -2.88 8.84
C ALA A 229 -1.95 -2.87 10.19
N ASP A 230 -2.06 -3.93 10.99
CA ASP A 230 -1.31 -4.06 12.25
C ASP A 230 0.20 -4.20 11.99
N LEU A 231 0.61 -4.98 10.99
CA LEU A 231 2.01 -5.06 10.60
C LEU A 231 2.52 -3.70 10.09
N LEU A 232 1.76 -3.00 9.28
CA LEU A 232 2.12 -1.66 8.80
C LEU A 232 2.24 -0.66 9.97
N ALA A 233 1.36 -0.75 10.97
CA ALA A 233 1.45 0.07 12.17
C ALA A 233 2.74 -0.22 12.96
N PHE A 234 3.10 -1.49 13.11
CA PHE A 234 4.39 -1.87 13.71
C PHE A 234 5.57 -1.29 12.91
N MET A 235 5.57 -1.44 11.57
CA MET A 235 6.68 -1.01 10.71
C MET A 235 6.97 0.50 10.77
N VAL A 236 5.97 1.33 11.06
CA VAL A 236 6.14 2.79 11.21
C VAL A 236 6.24 3.24 12.67
N SER A 237 6.17 2.31 13.61
CA SER A 237 6.25 2.60 15.06
C SER A 237 7.71 2.79 15.54
N PRO A 238 7.91 3.37 16.73
CA PRO A 238 9.23 3.44 17.36
C PRO A 238 9.89 2.08 17.57
N ALA A 239 9.11 1.00 17.76
CA ALA A 239 9.62 -0.35 17.96
C ALA A 239 10.34 -0.93 16.72
N ALA A 240 10.02 -0.44 15.52
CA ALA A 240 10.62 -0.89 14.27
C ALA A 240 11.76 0.02 13.77
N LYS A 241 12.22 1.02 14.52
CA LYS A 241 13.19 2.04 14.04
C LYS A 241 14.55 1.47 13.59
N TRP A 242 14.93 0.30 14.06
CA TRP A 242 16.16 -0.39 13.61
C TRP A 242 15.97 -1.18 12.30
N MET A 243 14.72 -1.32 11.83
CA MET A 243 14.37 -2.07 10.63
C MET A 243 14.34 -1.14 9.42
N THR A 244 15.34 -1.21 8.54
CA THR A 244 15.38 -0.44 7.29
C THR A 244 15.96 -1.26 6.15
N GLY A 245 15.47 -1.03 4.91
CA GLY A 245 15.92 -1.73 3.71
C GLY A 245 15.45 -3.18 3.62
N THR A 246 14.46 -3.58 4.41
CA THR A 246 13.91 -4.93 4.40
C THR A 246 12.59 -5.02 3.62
N SER A 247 12.31 -6.22 3.10
CA SER A 247 11.02 -6.61 2.53
C SER A 247 10.37 -7.63 3.45
N VAL A 248 9.36 -7.19 4.20
CA VAL A 248 8.68 -8.04 5.18
C VAL A 248 7.59 -8.83 4.48
N ARG A 249 7.70 -10.14 4.50
CA ARG A 249 6.71 -11.04 3.91
C ARG A 249 5.63 -11.40 4.94
N MET A 250 4.34 -11.26 4.52
CA MET A 250 3.18 -11.66 5.31
C MET A 250 2.16 -12.30 4.35
N ASP A 251 2.29 -13.59 4.09
CA ASP A 251 1.63 -14.30 3.00
C ASP A 251 0.96 -15.62 3.40
N GLY A 252 0.85 -15.91 4.70
CA GLY A 252 0.27 -17.18 5.19
C GLY A 252 1.07 -18.41 4.81
N GLY A 253 2.33 -18.26 4.38
CA GLY A 253 3.18 -19.34 3.90
C GLY A 253 2.94 -19.69 2.42
N GLU A 254 2.37 -18.79 1.61
CA GLU A 254 2.19 -18.98 0.16
C GLU A 254 3.54 -19.24 -0.52
N ILE A 255 4.53 -18.41 -0.26
CA ILE A 255 5.87 -18.58 -0.83
C ILE A 255 6.68 -19.56 0.02
N LYS A 256 7.10 -20.68 -0.58
CA LYS A 256 7.80 -21.76 0.13
C LYS A 256 9.32 -21.54 0.26
N GLY A 257 9.88 -20.61 -0.49
CA GLY A 257 11.30 -20.25 -0.39
C GLY A 257 11.62 -19.38 0.84
N ILE A 258 12.91 -19.44 1.26
CA ILE A 258 13.50 -18.56 2.28
C ILE A 258 14.13 -17.36 1.63
#